data_5e5911deeaa5ef1f1a13ab747409d2d6
#
_entry.id   5e5911deeaa5ef1f1a13ab747409d2d6
#
_cell.length_a   1.000
_cell.length_b   1.000
_cell.length_c   1.000
_cell.angle_alpha   90.00
_cell.angle_beta   90.00
_cell.angle_gamma   90.00
#
_symmetry.space_group_name_H-M   'P 1'
#
loop_
_entity.id
_entity.type
_entity.pdbx_description
1 polymer ?
#
loop_
_entity_poly.entity_id
_entity_poly.type
_entity_poly.pdbx_seq_one_letter_code
_entity_poly.pdbx_strand_id
1 'polypeptide(L)'
;CEGTEQLQQNTGGKSVKKGKILALLLAGVMATTVLGGCGSKGSDSSSSSSKASSDEKVLNFGCAMYTDGSVNTAGDENGGWNAMRYGITETLFKFNDNMELEPWLAESYTVNDDHTEWVVTLKKGLKFSDGCDLTASKVKEAYEHLKEVGPSGSAKPEKYLEFEATIDADDEAGTLTIKTSQPYANLMGQLSHPTMGIVDVEHTENFDNGTIGTGPYMIDSFNGVGVGYTLVANPNFREEVPYDKVNLLYMGDNSAKAMALESGQVDLVENITNVADIQKFQDSDDYTVDIATGVRCGFSWMNFDGVLGNKTLRQAILMAIDYDTICNSKTIGGLYTPGFSVLP
;
A
#
# COMPACT_ATOMS: atom_id res chain seq x y z
N CYS A 1 -31.62 -41.93 -6.97
CA CYS A 1 -31.76 -42.20 -5.52
C CYS A 1 -31.34 -40.93 -4.81
N GLU A 2 -32.26 -40.08 -4.54
CA GLU A 2 -33.04 -39.77 -3.31
C GLU A 2 -32.14 -39.35 -2.14
N GLY A 3 -32.40 -38.14 -1.62
CA GLY A 3 -31.87 -37.60 -0.38
C GLY A 3 -32.10 -36.10 -0.26
N THR A 4 -33.36 -35.68 -0.33
CA THR A 4 -33.82 -34.34 0.07
C THR A 4 -33.87 -34.26 1.60
N GLU A 5 -33.15 -33.30 2.20
CA GLU A 5 -33.46 -32.85 3.56
C GLU A 5 -33.68 -31.33 3.56
N GLN A 6 -34.92 -31.02 3.96
CA GLN A 6 -35.44 -29.69 4.22
C GLN A 6 -34.85 -29.18 5.53
N LEU A 7 -34.39 -27.95 5.59
CA LEU A 7 -34.20 -27.20 6.83
C LEU A 7 -35.27 -26.13 6.96
N GLN A 8 -36.11 -26.37 7.97
CA GLN A 8 -37.20 -25.53 8.39
C GLN A 8 -36.75 -24.16 8.89
N GLN A 9 -37.44 -23.15 8.44
CA GLN A 9 -37.46 -21.82 9.04
C GLN A 9 -38.03 -21.89 10.46
N ASN A 10 -37.32 -21.35 11.42
CA ASN A 10 -37.82 -21.10 12.75
C ASN A 10 -37.87 -19.59 13.01
N THR A 11 -39.04 -19.02 12.82
CA THR A 11 -39.38 -17.65 13.19
C THR A 11 -39.79 -17.62 14.66
N GLY A 12 -38.88 -17.14 15.51
CA GLY A 12 -39.16 -16.92 16.94
C GLY A 12 -38.95 -15.44 17.30
N GLY A 13 -40.01 -14.67 17.22
CA GLY A 13 -40.01 -13.30 17.73
C GLY A 13 -39.87 -13.25 19.26
N LYS A 14 -38.87 -12.53 19.74
CA LYS A 14 -38.84 -12.02 21.12
C LYS A 14 -38.72 -10.52 21.16
N SER A 15 -39.78 -9.91 21.62
CA SER A 15 -39.89 -8.53 22.07
C SER A 15 -38.76 -8.13 23.02
N VAL A 16 -37.97 -7.11 22.63
CA VAL A 16 -37.00 -6.48 23.53
C VAL A 16 -37.57 -5.20 24.08
N LYS A 17 -37.73 -5.16 25.39
CA LYS A 17 -38.16 -3.98 26.16
C LYS A 17 -37.15 -2.85 26.02
N LYS A 18 -37.66 -1.63 25.82
CA LYS A 18 -36.93 -0.37 25.85
C LYS A 18 -36.23 -0.19 27.19
N GLY A 19 -34.93 -0.37 27.23
CA GLY A 19 -34.03 0.05 28.29
C GLY A 19 -33.47 1.45 27.94
N LYS A 20 -33.70 2.39 28.86
CA LYS A 20 -33.17 3.75 28.78
C LYS A 20 -31.65 3.70 28.90
N ILE A 21 -30.95 4.15 27.87
CA ILE A 21 -29.52 4.38 27.91
C ILE A 21 -29.27 5.71 28.60
N LEU A 22 -28.61 5.61 29.75
CA LEU A 22 -28.12 6.72 30.55
C LEU A 22 -26.82 7.21 29.89
N ALA A 23 -26.90 8.37 29.26
CA ALA A 23 -25.71 9.07 28.74
C ALA A 23 -24.96 9.67 29.92
N LEU A 24 -23.80 9.13 30.28
CA LEU A 24 -22.88 9.74 31.21
C LEU A 24 -21.96 10.69 30.45
N LEU A 25 -22.22 11.97 30.67
CA LEU A 25 -21.34 13.09 30.40
C LEU A 25 -20.07 12.95 31.26
N LEU A 26 -18.92 12.72 30.62
CA LEU A 26 -17.61 13.01 31.21
C LEU A 26 -17.06 14.28 30.53
N ALA A 27 -17.58 15.42 30.97
CA ALA A 27 -16.96 16.71 30.72
C ALA A 27 -16.51 17.25 32.09
N GLY A 28 -15.26 17.64 32.18
CA GLY A 28 -14.77 18.43 33.27
C GLY A 28 -13.59 17.82 34.01
N VAL A 29 -12.43 18.32 33.72
CA VAL A 29 -11.55 19.05 34.66
C VAL A 29 -10.27 19.39 33.88
N MET A 30 -10.25 20.55 33.28
CA MET A 30 -9.04 21.33 33.08
C MET A 30 -9.37 22.76 33.39
N ALA A 31 -9.05 23.16 34.57
CA ALA A 31 -8.85 24.59 34.87
C ALA A 31 -8.02 24.74 36.13
N THR A 32 -6.98 25.52 35.96
CA THR A 32 -6.32 26.38 36.91
C THR A 32 -5.35 25.77 37.94
N THR A 33 -4.09 26.06 37.72
CA THR A 33 -3.29 26.79 38.74
C THR A 33 -2.16 27.56 38.05
N VAL A 34 -2.41 28.84 37.83
CA VAL A 34 -1.36 29.86 37.71
C VAL A 34 -1.55 30.73 38.94
N LEU A 35 -0.51 30.86 39.73
CA LEU A 35 -0.06 32.06 40.42
C LEU A 35 0.66 31.75 41.74
N GLY A 36 1.87 32.23 41.82
CA GLY A 36 2.37 32.80 43.04
C GLY A 36 3.59 32.18 43.65
N GLY A 37 4.68 32.94 43.67
CA GLY A 37 5.70 32.79 44.69
C GLY A 37 7.12 33.07 44.26
N CYS A 38 7.54 34.33 44.32
CA CYS A 38 8.95 34.74 44.37
C CYS A 38 9.67 34.16 45.58
N GLY A 39 10.97 33.80 45.40
CA GLY A 39 11.90 33.97 46.49
C GLY A 39 13.00 32.96 46.65
N SER A 40 14.24 33.38 46.31
CA SER A 40 15.48 33.11 47.04
C SER A 40 16.37 31.92 46.66
N LYS A 41 17.46 32.27 45.97
CA LYS A 41 18.87 31.85 46.08
C LYS A 41 19.25 30.40 46.44
N GLY A 42 19.99 29.79 45.51
CA GLY A 42 21.28 29.13 45.84
C GLY A 42 21.33 27.67 45.56
N SER A 43 21.93 27.29 44.46
CA SER A 43 23.10 26.39 44.32
C SER A 43 23.14 25.75 42.93
N ASP A 44 24.28 25.88 42.29
CA ASP A 44 24.67 25.28 41.04
C ASP A 44 24.50 23.76 41.05
N SER A 45 23.70 23.24 40.14
CA SER A 45 23.89 21.93 39.56
C SER A 45 23.59 22.05 38.09
N SER A 46 24.64 21.99 37.31
CA SER A 46 24.65 21.91 35.87
C SER A 46 23.89 20.66 35.41
N SER A 47 22.62 20.77 35.19
CA SER A 47 21.90 19.86 34.32
C SER A 47 22.07 20.38 32.91
N SER A 48 22.88 19.69 32.12
CA SER A 48 22.93 19.81 30.69
C SER A 48 21.55 19.51 30.14
N SER A 49 20.74 20.55 29.95
CA SER A 49 19.60 20.46 29.06
C SER A 49 20.15 20.27 27.66
N SER A 50 20.13 19.03 27.20
CA SER A 50 20.21 18.75 25.77
C SER A 50 19.14 19.58 25.10
N LYS A 51 19.55 20.61 24.39
CA LYS A 51 18.72 21.30 23.41
C LYS A 51 18.22 20.22 22.44
N ALA A 52 17.01 19.76 22.63
CA ALA A 52 16.23 19.23 21.52
C ALA A 52 15.96 20.42 20.61
N SER A 53 16.73 20.57 19.58
CA SER A 53 16.44 21.47 18.48
C SER A 53 16.64 20.67 17.22
N SER A 54 15.58 20.35 16.62
CA SER A 54 15.33 20.48 15.20
C SER A 54 13.84 20.28 15.07
N ASP A 55 13.21 21.13 14.32
CA ASP A 55 11.84 20.97 13.94
C ASP A 55 11.75 19.63 13.16
N GLU A 56 11.42 18.54 13.87
CA GLU A 56 11.19 17.22 13.29
C GLU A 56 10.08 17.37 12.24
N LYS A 57 10.41 17.04 11.00
CA LYS A 57 9.45 17.13 9.90
C LYS A 57 8.54 15.90 9.94
N VAL A 58 7.33 16.07 10.43
CA VAL A 58 6.32 15.03 10.56
C VAL A 58 5.25 15.19 9.49
N LEU A 59 4.91 14.11 8.79
CA LEU A 59 3.77 14.03 7.87
C LEU A 59 2.67 13.18 8.50
N ASN A 60 1.48 13.73 8.65
CA ASN A 60 0.29 12.99 9.02
C ASN A 60 -0.50 12.65 7.74
N PHE A 61 -0.52 11.38 7.37
CA PHE A 61 -1.08 10.92 6.12
C PHE A 61 -2.33 10.07 6.33
N GLY A 62 -3.49 10.61 5.96
CA GLY A 62 -4.76 9.89 5.92
C GLY A 62 -4.82 8.93 4.73
N CYS A 63 -4.49 7.67 4.94
CA CYS A 63 -4.31 6.68 3.89
C CYS A 63 -5.45 5.65 3.85
N ALA A 64 -5.59 4.98 2.71
CA ALA A 64 -6.52 3.88 2.49
C ALA A 64 -5.75 2.55 2.43
N MET A 65 -5.30 2.06 3.57
CA MET A 65 -4.65 0.75 3.66
C MET A 65 -5.57 -0.36 3.17
N TYR A 66 -5.00 -1.33 2.50
CA TYR A 66 -5.73 -2.51 2.08
C TYR A 66 -5.85 -3.52 3.23
N THR A 67 -6.98 -4.21 3.29
CA THR A 67 -7.26 -5.28 4.27
C THR A 67 -7.01 -4.88 5.73
N ASP A 68 -6.24 -5.65 6.46
CA ASP A 68 -5.87 -5.43 7.86
C ASP A 68 -4.63 -4.53 8.03
N GLY A 69 -4.06 -4.05 6.91
CA GLY A 69 -2.87 -3.21 6.91
C GLY A 69 -1.55 -3.99 6.90
N SER A 70 -1.57 -5.31 6.68
CA SER A 70 -0.35 -6.11 6.53
C SER A 70 0.58 -5.55 5.46
N VAL A 71 1.88 -5.64 5.71
CA VAL A 71 2.96 -5.29 4.77
C VAL A 71 3.75 -6.52 4.31
N ASN A 72 3.20 -7.70 4.55
CA ASN A 72 3.79 -8.99 4.18
C ASN A 72 3.62 -9.24 2.68
N THR A 73 4.71 -9.16 1.93
CA THR A 73 4.71 -9.38 0.48
C THR A 73 4.34 -10.82 0.09
N ALA A 74 4.60 -11.81 0.97
CA ALA A 74 4.33 -13.22 0.74
C ALA A 74 2.96 -13.68 1.27
N GLY A 75 2.41 -13.02 2.26
CA GLY A 75 1.21 -13.46 2.99
C GLY A 75 -0.11 -13.08 2.32
N ASP A 76 -0.22 -11.84 1.88
CA ASP A 76 -1.45 -11.24 1.36
C ASP A 76 -1.23 -10.54 0.02
N GLU A 77 -2.21 -10.61 -0.90
CA GLU A 77 -2.14 -9.95 -2.21
C GLU A 77 -1.94 -8.43 -2.09
N ASN A 78 -2.45 -7.82 -1.02
CA ASN A 78 -2.36 -6.39 -0.77
C ASN A 78 -1.16 -6.00 0.11
N GLY A 79 -0.51 -6.95 0.79
CA GLY A 79 0.63 -6.67 1.65
C GLY A 79 1.79 -6.01 0.92
N GLY A 80 2.14 -6.52 -0.26
CA GLY A 80 3.13 -5.90 -1.14
C GLY A 80 2.74 -4.47 -1.56
N TRP A 81 1.45 -4.23 -1.87
CA TRP A 81 0.96 -2.89 -2.19
C TRP A 81 1.08 -1.92 -1.03
N ASN A 82 0.75 -2.34 0.20
CA ASN A 82 0.96 -1.51 1.38
C ASN A 82 2.45 -1.23 1.59
N ALA A 83 3.30 -2.26 1.54
CA ALA A 83 4.73 -2.12 1.77
C ALA A 83 5.42 -1.18 0.77
N MET A 84 5.14 -1.34 -0.53
CA MET A 84 5.74 -0.49 -1.58
C MET A 84 5.17 0.93 -1.57
N ARG A 85 3.85 1.08 -1.46
CA ARG A 85 3.16 2.37 -1.52
C ARG A 85 3.59 3.33 -0.42
N TYR A 86 3.86 2.80 0.75
CA TYR A 86 4.28 3.62 1.89
C TYR A 86 5.81 3.64 2.07
N GLY A 87 6.55 3.20 1.06
CA GLY A 87 7.99 3.37 0.99
C GLY A 87 8.78 2.45 1.92
N ILE A 88 8.27 1.25 2.21
CA ILE A 88 8.96 0.25 3.03
C ILE A 88 9.81 -0.68 2.17
N THR A 89 9.23 -1.20 1.06
CA THR A 89 9.91 -2.12 0.15
C THR A 89 10.05 -1.54 -1.25
N GLU A 90 11.04 -2.03 -1.97
CA GLU A 90 11.27 -1.73 -3.39
C GLU A 90 11.43 -3.02 -4.18
N THR A 91 11.24 -2.97 -5.51
CA THR A 91 11.46 -4.08 -6.43
C THR A 91 12.73 -3.85 -7.26
N LEU A 92 13.15 -4.84 -8.04
CA LEU A 92 14.32 -4.69 -8.92
C LEU A 92 14.12 -3.59 -9.97
N PHE A 93 12.92 -3.52 -10.53
CA PHE A 93 12.49 -2.52 -11.51
C PHE A 93 11.15 -1.93 -11.07
N LYS A 94 10.78 -0.78 -11.61
CA LYS A 94 9.47 -0.14 -11.42
C LYS A 94 8.94 0.39 -12.74
N PHE A 95 7.64 0.68 -12.79
CA PHE A 95 7.05 1.44 -13.89
C PHE A 95 7.02 2.93 -13.53
N ASN A 96 7.37 3.77 -14.51
CA ASN A 96 7.18 5.21 -14.39
C ASN A 96 5.73 5.62 -14.76
N ASP A 97 5.43 6.92 -14.71
CA ASP A 97 4.09 7.46 -15.01
C ASP A 97 3.65 7.23 -16.46
N ASN A 98 4.58 6.94 -17.37
CA ASN A 98 4.31 6.59 -18.76
C ASN A 98 4.16 5.07 -18.97
N MET A 99 4.16 4.27 -17.91
CA MET A 99 4.16 2.79 -17.94
C MET A 99 5.41 2.20 -18.62
N GLU A 100 6.53 2.89 -18.58
CA GLU A 100 7.82 2.40 -19.04
C GLU A 100 8.57 1.77 -17.88
N LEU A 101 9.22 0.63 -18.13
CA LEU A 101 10.00 -0.09 -17.13
C LEU A 101 11.33 0.64 -16.87
N GLU A 102 11.59 0.98 -15.62
CA GLU A 102 12.81 1.65 -15.17
C GLU A 102 13.57 0.83 -14.13
N PRO A 103 14.92 0.89 -14.11
CA PRO A 103 15.74 0.34 -13.05
C PRO A 103 15.41 0.97 -11.68
N TRP A 104 15.24 0.13 -10.63
CA TRP A 104 15.04 0.63 -9.26
C TRP A 104 16.16 0.14 -8.33
N LEU A 105 16.10 -1.12 -7.81
CA LEU A 105 17.23 -1.74 -7.11
C LEU A 105 18.25 -2.33 -8.10
N ALA A 106 17.79 -2.80 -9.25
CA ALA A 106 18.67 -3.18 -10.34
C ALA A 106 19.26 -1.97 -11.05
N GLU A 107 20.45 -2.11 -11.64
CA GLU A 107 21.07 -1.19 -12.57
C GLU A 107 20.67 -1.51 -14.01
N SER A 108 20.65 -2.81 -14.37
CA SER A 108 20.37 -3.27 -15.72
C SER A 108 20.02 -4.75 -15.74
N TYR A 109 19.61 -5.24 -16.90
CA TYR A 109 19.50 -6.68 -17.17
C TYR A 109 19.88 -7.01 -18.61
N THR A 110 20.21 -8.29 -18.83
CA THR A 110 20.32 -8.89 -20.16
C THR A 110 19.45 -10.16 -20.22
N VAL A 111 19.06 -10.55 -21.42
CA VAL A 111 18.25 -11.76 -21.65
C VAL A 111 18.78 -12.50 -22.86
N ASN A 112 18.71 -13.84 -22.85
CA ASN A 112 19.04 -14.69 -23.99
C ASN A 112 17.96 -14.59 -25.09
N ASP A 113 18.29 -15.10 -26.30
CA ASP A 113 17.39 -15.02 -27.47
C ASP A 113 16.07 -15.77 -27.23
N ASP A 114 16.09 -16.83 -26.43
CA ASP A 114 14.92 -17.67 -26.14
C ASP A 114 14.04 -17.09 -25.00
N HIS A 115 14.41 -15.98 -24.39
CA HIS A 115 13.72 -15.39 -23.24
C HIS A 115 13.52 -16.37 -22.06
N THR A 116 14.51 -17.21 -21.79
CA THR A 116 14.50 -18.20 -20.71
C THR A 116 15.58 -17.98 -19.65
N GLU A 117 16.57 -17.13 -19.94
CA GLU A 117 17.65 -16.82 -19.01
C GLU A 117 17.86 -15.30 -18.95
N TRP A 118 17.78 -14.76 -17.72
CA TRP A 118 17.88 -13.35 -17.43
C TRP A 118 19.02 -13.12 -16.46
N VAL A 119 19.91 -12.19 -16.76
CA VAL A 119 20.96 -11.75 -15.85
C VAL A 119 20.68 -10.33 -15.43
N VAL A 120 20.40 -10.13 -14.15
CA VAL A 120 20.10 -8.82 -13.55
C VAL A 120 21.31 -8.38 -12.76
N THR A 121 21.78 -7.15 -13.01
CA THR A 121 22.87 -6.51 -12.26
C THR A 121 22.25 -5.57 -11.24
N LEU A 122 22.65 -5.69 -9.97
CA LEU A 122 22.20 -4.81 -8.89
C LEU A 122 23.01 -3.51 -8.85
N LYS A 123 22.39 -2.42 -8.41
CA LYS A 123 23.09 -1.20 -8.02
C LYS A 123 24.00 -1.48 -6.83
N LYS A 124 25.13 -0.78 -6.76
CA LYS A 124 26.10 -0.96 -5.67
C LYS A 124 25.74 -0.15 -4.44
N GLY A 125 26.12 -0.67 -3.27
CA GLY A 125 26.00 0.04 -1.98
C GLY A 125 24.57 0.17 -1.47
N LEU A 126 23.64 -0.63 -1.98
CA LEU A 126 22.28 -0.71 -1.46
C LEU A 126 22.25 -1.40 -0.10
N LYS A 127 21.36 -0.91 0.77
CA LYS A 127 21.18 -1.45 2.11
C LYS A 127 19.70 -1.63 2.45
N PHE A 128 19.44 -2.58 3.32
CA PHE A 128 18.18 -2.66 4.04
C PHE A 128 18.10 -1.59 5.14
N SER A 129 16.90 -1.38 5.66
CA SER A 129 16.65 -0.36 6.69
C SER A 129 17.34 -0.65 8.03
N ASP A 130 17.69 -1.91 8.32
CA ASP A 130 18.51 -2.32 9.48
C ASP A 130 20.01 -2.08 9.29
N GLY A 131 20.44 -1.70 8.09
CA GLY A 131 21.84 -1.43 7.75
C GLY A 131 22.59 -2.59 7.10
N CYS A 132 21.97 -3.77 6.98
CA CYS A 132 22.54 -4.89 6.24
C CYS A 132 22.68 -4.58 4.75
N ASP A 133 23.73 -5.08 4.12
CA ASP A 133 23.95 -4.88 2.69
C ASP A 133 22.92 -5.70 1.87
N LEU A 134 22.31 -5.08 0.87
CA LEU A 134 21.53 -5.78 -0.12
C LEU A 134 22.46 -6.41 -1.16
N THR A 135 22.59 -7.73 -1.10
CA THR A 135 23.40 -8.51 -2.05
C THR A 135 22.51 -9.33 -2.99
N ALA A 136 23.11 -9.91 -4.03
CA ALA A 136 22.40 -10.81 -4.92
C ALA A 136 21.83 -12.04 -4.16
N SER A 137 22.58 -12.57 -3.21
CA SER A 137 22.11 -13.66 -2.34
C SER A 137 20.90 -13.27 -1.51
N LYS A 138 20.82 -12.05 -1.00
CA LYS A 138 19.68 -11.56 -0.24
C LYS A 138 18.42 -11.39 -1.12
N VAL A 139 18.58 -10.93 -2.37
CA VAL A 139 17.46 -10.87 -3.32
C VAL A 139 16.96 -12.28 -3.69
N LYS A 140 17.89 -13.23 -3.90
CA LYS A 140 17.53 -14.64 -4.10
C LYS A 140 16.74 -15.17 -2.91
N GLU A 141 17.22 -14.93 -1.68
CA GLU A 141 16.56 -15.37 -0.44
C GLU A 141 15.15 -14.81 -0.33
N ALA A 142 14.93 -13.52 -0.64
CA ALA A 142 13.61 -12.91 -0.66
C ALA A 142 12.65 -13.61 -1.66
N TYR A 143 13.12 -13.91 -2.86
CA TYR A 143 12.31 -14.62 -3.86
C TYR A 143 12.05 -16.09 -3.52
N GLU A 144 13.02 -16.79 -2.93
CA GLU A 144 12.79 -18.16 -2.46
C GLU A 144 11.81 -18.18 -1.28
N HIS A 145 11.85 -17.21 -0.39
CA HIS A 145 10.85 -17.03 0.66
C HIS A 145 9.43 -16.84 0.09
N LEU A 146 9.28 -16.01 -0.95
CA LEU A 146 8.00 -15.84 -1.65
C LEU A 146 7.49 -17.17 -2.24
N LYS A 147 8.39 -17.98 -2.80
CA LYS A 147 8.05 -19.30 -3.36
C LYS A 147 7.66 -20.32 -2.28
N GLU A 148 8.27 -20.25 -1.11
CA GLU A 148 7.99 -21.12 0.03
C GLU A 148 6.66 -20.78 0.72
N VAL A 149 6.45 -19.50 1.03
CA VAL A 149 5.30 -19.03 1.83
C VAL A 149 4.06 -18.74 0.96
N GLY A 150 4.25 -18.23 -0.24
CA GLY A 150 3.19 -17.80 -1.14
C GLY A 150 2.09 -18.82 -1.43
N PRO A 151 2.36 -20.15 -1.54
CA PRO A 151 1.31 -21.15 -1.72
C PRO A 151 0.27 -21.19 -0.60
N SER A 152 0.66 -20.86 0.63
CA SER A 152 -0.24 -20.84 1.79
C SER A 152 -0.97 -19.52 1.97
N GLY A 153 -0.48 -18.44 1.32
CA GLY A 153 -1.06 -17.11 1.35
C GLY A 153 -1.97 -16.80 0.16
N SER A 154 -2.47 -15.57 0.11
CA SER A 154 -3.26 -15.05 -1.03
C SER A 154 -2.44 -14.21 -2.01
N ALA A 155 -1.16 -13.96 -1.73
CA ALA A 155 -0.27 -13.13 -2.54
C ALA A 155 -0.04 -13.64 -3.97
N LYS A 156 -0.06 -14.99 -4.15
CA LYS A 156 0.05 -15.66 -5.46
C LYS A 156 1.30 -15.25 -6.26
N PRO A 157 2.51 -15.34 -5.68
CA PRO A 157 3.75 -14.94 -6.33
C PRO A 157 4.03 -15.72 -7.62
N GLU A 158 3.46 -16.93 -7.79
CA GLU A 158 3.57 -17.75 -9.00
C GLU A 158 3.03 -17.04 -10.26
N LYS A 159 2.21 -16.01 -10.11
CA LYS A 159 1.76 -15.17 -11.23
C LYS A 159 2.87 -14.30 -11.80
N TYR A 160 3.89 -14.01 -11.01
CA TYR A 160 4.96 -13.06 -11.33
C TYR A 160 6.30 -13.77 -11.55
N LEU A 161 6.53 -14.88 -10.84
CA LEU A 161 7.70 -15.74 -10.97
C LEU A 161 7.27 -17.20 -10.77
N GLU A 162 7.39 -18.02 -11.80
CA GLU A 162 7.03 -19.44 -11.70
C GLU A 162 7.86 -20.16 -10.63
N PHE A 163 7.27 -21.14 -9.94
CA PHE A 163 7.94 -21.87 -8.87
C PHE A 163 9.12 -22.73 -9.37
N GLU A 164 9.06 -23.17 -10.61
CA GLU A 164 10.13 -23.92 -11.30
C GLU A 164 11.33 -23.06 -11.68
N ALA A 165 11.20 -21.73 -11.67
CA ALA A 165 12.29 -20.84 -11.96
C ALA A 165 13.44 -21.06 -10.96
N THR A 166 14.67 -21.10 -11.48
CA THR A 166 15.87 -21.15 -10.66
C THR A 166 16.52 -19.78 -10.58
N ILE A 167 17.09 -19.48 -9.43
CA ILE A 167 17.78 -18.21 -9.17
C ILE A 167 19.17 -18.52 -8.67
N ASP A 168 20.19 -18.11 -9.42
CA ASP A 168 21.58 -18.15 -9.00
C ASP A 168 22.05 -16.73 -8.68
N ALA A 169 22.81 -16.58 -7.59
CA ALA A 169 23.33 -15.30 -7.13
C ALA A 169 24.85 -15.30 -7.11
N ASP A 170 25.42 -14.21 -7.57
CA ASP A 170 26.86 -13.94 -7.49
C ASP A 170 27.05 -12.58 -6.81
N ASP A 171 27.42 -12.61 -5.52
CA ASP A 171 27.59 -11.40 -4.71
C ASP A 171 28.85 -10.60 -5.09
N GLU A 172 29.90 -11.26 -5.62
CA GLU A 172 31.10 -10.57 -6.08
C GLU A 172 30.84 -9.77 -7.34
N ALA A 173 30.11 -10.37 -8.28
CA ALA A 173 29.67 -9.69 -9.50
C ALA A 173 28.46 -8.76 -9.26
N GLY A 174 27.69 -8.96 -8.18
CA GLY A 174 26.44 -8.27 -7.88
C GLY A 174 25.34 -8.63 -8.86
N THR A 175 25.26 -9.91 -9.28
CA THR A 175 24.32 -10.37 -10.32
C THR A 175 23.43 -11.49 -9.86
N LEU A 176 22.20 -11.50 -10.40
CA LEU A 176 21.23 -12.58 -10.28
C LEU A 176 21.02 -13.19 -11.67
N THR A 177 21.13 -14.52 -11.79
CA THR A 177 20.73 -15.24 -12.99
C THR A 177 19.42 -15.96 -12.72
N ILE A 178 18.36 -15.57 -13.42
CA ILE A 178 17.03 -16.18 -13.31
C ILE A 178 16.76 -16.99 -14.56
N LYS A 179 16.44 -18.29 -14.39
CA LYS A 179 16.07 -19.18 -15.49
C LYS A 179 14.65 -19.66 -15.32
N THR A 180 13.87 -19.53 -16.38
CA THR A 180 12.47 -19.95 -16.43
C THR A 180 12.32 -21.24 -17.24
N SER A 181 11.30 -22.02 -16.94
CA SER A 181 11.00 -23.28 -17.62
C SER A 181 10.44 -23.08 -19.04
N GLN A 182 9.87 -21.90 -19.29
CA GLN A 182 9.27 -21.49 -20.56
C GLN A 182 9.73 -20.06 -20.92
N PRO A 183 9.70 -19.68 -22.22
CA PRO A 183 9.97 -18.30 -22.63
C PRO A 183 9.05 -17.30 -21.92
N TYR A 184 9.63 -16.24 -21.33
CA TYR A 184 8.88 -15.25 -20.56
C TYR A 184 9.33 -13.82 -20.89
N ALA A 185 8.89 -13.31 -22.04
CA ALA A 185 9.38 -12.02 -22.59
C ALA A 185 9.23 -10.81 -21.65
N ASN A 186 8.27 -10.82 -20.71
CA ASN A 186 8.01 -9.70 -19.80
C ASN A 186 8.36 -10.01 -18.34
N LEU A 187 9.36 -10.84 -18.08
CA LEU A 187 9.70 -11.23 -16.70
C LEU A 187 10.03 -10.02 -15.81
N MET A 188 10.83 -9.06 -16.29
CA MET A 188 11.21 -7.89 -15.50
C MET A 188 10.01 -6.99 -15.16
N GLY A 189 9.04 -6.88 -16.06
CA GLY A 189 7.77 -6.21 -15.79
C GLY A 189 6.94 -6.93 -14.72
N GLN A 190 6.95 -8.26 -14.70
CA GLN A 190 6.28 -9.03 -13.65
C GLN A 190 7.00 -8.90 -12.30
N LEU A 191 8.33 -8.91 -12.28
CA LEU A 191 9.12 -8.70 -11.07
C LEU A 191 9.04 -7.27 -10.50
N SER A 192 8.40 -6.34 -11.22
CA SER A 192 8.07 -4.99 -10.72
C SER A 192 6.75 -4.94 -9.93
N HIS A 193 6.01 -6.05 -9.87
CA HIS A 193 4.77 -6.09 -9.07
C HIS A 193 5.10 -5.98 -7.57
N PRO A 194 4.33 -5.24 -6.77
CA PRO A 194 4.61 -5.02 -5.34
C PRO A 194 4.76 -6.29 -4.49
N THR A 195 4.10 -7.39 -4.87
CA THR A 195 4.33 -8.72 -4.25
C THR A 195 5.80 -9.16 -4.35
N MET A 196 6.52 -8.70 -5.37
CA MET A 196 7.94 -9.01 -5.59
C MET A 196 8.88 -8.03 -4.88
N GLY A 197 8.37 -7.26 -3.92
CA GLY A 197 9.15 -6.36 -3.06
C GLY A 197 10.23 -7.12 -2.28
N ILE A 198 11.44 -6.57 -2.26
CA ILE A 198 12.58 -7.20 -1.61
C ILE A 198 12.55 -6.91 -0.12
N VAL A 199 12.66 -7.98 0.68
CA VAL A 199 12.67 -7.93 2.15
C VAL A 199 13.92 -8.65 2.69
N ASP A 200 14.44 -8.21 3.82
CA ASP A 200 15.46 -8.98 4.55
C ASP A 200 14.77 -10.11 5.31
N VAL A 201 14.87 -11.31 4.77
CA VAL A 201 14.22 -12.52 5.32
C VAL A 201 14.88 -12.95 6.63
N GLU A 202 16.20 -12.81 6.73
CA GLU A 202 16.97 -13.26 7.88
C GLU A 202 16.67 -12.44 9.15
N HIS A 203 16.44 -11.12 9.00
CA HIS A 203 16.27 -10.21 10.14
C HIS A 203 14.82 -9.76 10.36
N THR A 204 13.90 -10.08 9.45
CA THR A 204 12.49 -9.79 9.65
C THR A 204 11.84 -10.80 10.58
N GLU A 205 11.57 -10.40 11.83
CA GLU A 205 10.88 -11.25 12.81
C GLU A 205 9.36 -11.34 12.56
N ASN A 206 8.78 -10.29 12.04
CA ASN A 206 7.34 -10.20 11.80
C ASN A 206 7.05 -9.59 10.42
N PHE A 207 6.76 -10.43 9.45
CA PHE A 207 6.48 -10.00 8.08
C PHE A 207 5.19 -9.20 7.94
N ASP A 208 4.19 -9.41 8.80
CA ASP A 208 2.90 -8.74 8.66
C ASP A 208 2.95 -7.25 9.01
N ASN A 209 3.76 -6.86 9.98
CA ASN A 209 3.80 -5.47 10.45
C ASN A 209 5.15 -4.98 10.95
N GLY A 210 6.23 -5.68 10.61
CA GLY A 210 7.61 -5.36 10.97
C GLY A 210 8.60 -5.69 9.85
N THR A 211 8.16 -5.70 8.59
CA THR A 211 8.99 -6.00 7.42
C THR A 211 10.17 -5.04 7.31
N ILE A 212 11.36 -5.60 7.16
CA ILE A 212 12.60 -4.88 6.87
C ILE A 212 12.80 -4.83 5.36
N GLY A 213 12.70 -3.65 4.78
CA GLY A 213 12.85 -3.41 3.35
C GLY A 213 13.97 -2.44 3.03
N THR A 214 14.04 -2.02 1.77
CA THR A 214 15.08 -1.11 1.24
C THR A 214 14.60 0.31 1.03
N GLY A 215 13.33 0.58 1.29
CA GLY A 215 12.68 1.85 0.97
C GLY A 215 13.10 3.04 1.82
N PRO A 216 12.62 4.26 1.48
CA PRO A 216 12.95 5.50 2.18
C PRO A 216 12.47 5.55 3.64
N TYR A 217 11.50 4.74 3.99
CA TYR A 217 10.95 4.67 5.35
C TYR A 217 11.05 3.27 5.93
N MET A 218 11.17 3.20 7.24
CA MET A 218 11.13 1.97 8.02
C MET A 218 10.03 2.03 9.07
N ILE A 219 9.52 0.88 9.47
CA ILE A 219 8.46 0.78 10.46
C ILE A 219 9.08 1.02 11.85
N ASP A 220 8.59 2.08 12.54
CA ASP A 220 8.87 2.30 13.95
C ASP A 220 7.86 1.56 14.82
N SER A 221 6.56 1.67 14.47
CA SER A 221 5.51 0.97 15.20
C SER A 221 4.28 0.69 14.33
N PHE A 222 3.65 -0.47 14.59
CA PHE A 222 2.31 -0.80 14.13
C PHE A 222 1.30 -0.42 15.22
N ASN A 223 0.40 0.53 14.90
CA ASN A 223 -0.54 1.10 15.86
C ASN A 223 -1.84 0.29 15.99
N GLY A 224 -1.97 -0.77 15.18
CA GLY A 224 -3.10 -1.69 15.21
C GLY A 224 -3.92 -1.72 13.91
N VAL A 225 -4.67 -2.81 13.74
CA VAL A 225 -5.58 -2.99 12.59
C VAL A 225 -6.60 -1.86 12.57
N GLY A 226 -6.77 -1.22 11.41
CA GLY A 226 -7.68 -0.10 11.26
C GLY A 226 -7.21 1.21 11.90
N VAL A 227 -5.98 1.26 12.43
CA VAL A 227 -5.36 2.47 13.00
C VAL A 227 -4.27 2.99 12.09
N GLY A 228 -3.24 2.17 11.79
CA GLY A 228 -2.16 2.51 10.87
C GLY A 228 -0.77 2.24 11.42
N TYR A 229 0.22 2.99 10.93
CA TYR A 229 1.63 2.85 11.25
C TYR A 229 2.26 4.19 11.64
N THR A 230 3.32 4.12 12.42
CA THR A 230 4.32 5.16 12.51
C THR A 230 5.56 4.69 11.76
N LEU A 231 5.98 5.46 10.77
CA LEU A 231 7.21 5.22 10.01
C LEU A 231 8.22 6.31 10.35
N VAL A 232 9.50 5.97 10.28
CA VAL A 232 10.61 6.92 10.41
C VAL A 232 11.51 6.84 9.18
N ALA A 233 12.23 7.90 8.89
CA ALA A 233 13.18 7.94 7.79
C ALA A 233 14.19 6.80 7.94
N ASN A 234 14.44 6.07 6.86
CA ASN A 234 15.47 5.04 6.81
C ASN A 234 16.85 5.70 6.70
N PRO A 235 17.71 5.61 7.74
CA PRO A 235 19.02 6.26 7.72
C PRO A 235 20.01 5.65 6.73
N ASN A 236 19.68 4.46 6.20
CA ASN A 236 20.47 3.72 5.23
C ASN A 236 19.97 3.88 3.80
N PHE A 237 18.90 4.70 3.61
CA PHE A 237 18.39 4.97 2.27
C PHE A 237 19.40 5.80 1.46
N ARG A 238 19.49 5.53 0.18
CA ARG A 238 20.49 6.09 -0.73
C ARG A 238 20.28 7.57 -1.11
N GLU A 239 19.13 8.13 -0.78
CA GLU A 239 18.74 9.50 -1.12
C GLU A 239 18.22 10.23 0.12
N GLU A 240 18.13 11.56 0.05
CA GLU A 240 17.53 12.35 1.14
C GLU A 240 16.03 12.08 1.23
N VAL A 241 15.56 11.85 2.45
CA VAL A 241 14.15 11.58 2.76
C VAL A 241 13.50 12.88 3.24
N PRO A 242 12.35 13.30 2.69
CA PRO A 242 11.78 14.63 2.94
C PRO A 242 11.21 14.81 4.35
N TYR A 243 10.76 13.72 5.00
CA TYR A 243 10.17 13.74 6.35
C TYR A 243 10.94 12.80 7.27
N ASP A 244 11.17 13.26 8.50
CA ASP A 244 11.82 12.44 9.53
C ASP A 244 10.87 11.34 10.03
N LYS A 245 9.56 11.64 10.00
CA LYS A 245 8.50 10.75 10.49
C LYS A 245 7.24 10.86 9.64
N VAL A 246 6.58 9.72 9.43
CA VAL A 246 5.27 9.65 8.76
C VAL A 246 4.30 8.87 9.63
N ASN A 247 3.21 9.51 10.03
CA ASN A 247 2.10 8.84 10.68
C ASN A 247 1.08 8.43 9.61
N LEU A 248 1.01 7.15 9.28
CA LEU A 248 -0.02 6.61 8.40
C LEU A 248 -1.28 6.37 9.23
N LEU A 249 -2.34 7.10 8.95
CA LEU A 249 -3.62 7.03 9.63
C LEU A 249 -4.65 6.39 8.70
N TYR A 250 -5.10 5.18 9.02
CA TYR A 250 -6.11 4.50 8.21
C TYR A 250 -7.45 5.25 8.24
N MET A 251 -7.93 5.60 7.05
CA MET A 251 -9.20 6.30 6.85
C MET A 251 -9.92 5.69 5.64
N GLY A 252 -10.88 4.80 5.88
CA GLY A 252 -11.64 4.12 4.81
C GLY A 252 -12.73 4.98 4.17
N ASP A 253 -13.23 6.00 4.88
CA ASP A 253 -14.32 6.86 4.41
C ASP A 253 -13.79 8.16 3.79
N ASN A 254 -14.24 8.49 2.57
CA ASN A 254 -13.78 9.67 1.85
C ASN A 254 -14.19 11.00 2.51
N SER A 255 -15.38 11.05 3.13
CA SER A 255 -15.83 12.26 3.81
C SER A 255 -15.04 12.49 5.10
N ALA A 256 -14.66 11.39 5.79
CA ALA A 256 -13.79 11.47 6.96
C ALA A 256 -12.39 11.99 6.59
N LYS A 257 -11.82 11.55 5.46
CA LYS A 257 -10.54 12.07 4.93
C LYS A 257 -10.61 13.57 4.64
N ALA A 258 -11.67 14.01 3.94
CA ALA A 258 -11.86 15.42 3.62
C ALA A 258 -11.96 16.27 4.89
N MET A 259 -12.76 15.84 5.88
CA MET A 259 -12.88 16.56 7.16
C MET A 259 -11.57 16.57 7.96
N ALA A 260 -10.81 15.47 7.96
CA ALA A 260 -9.53 15.39 8.64
C ALA A 260 -8.49 16.35 8.04
N LEU A 261 -8.46 16.47 6.71
CA LEU A 261 -7.63 17.43 6.00
C LEU A 261 -8.02 18.87 6.33
N GLU A 262 -9.32 19.20 6.28
CA GLU A 262 -9.83 20.54 6.60
C GLU A 262 -9.58 20.97 8.05
N SER A 263 -9.62 20.03 8.98
CA SER A 263 -9.36 20.29 10.39
C SER A 263 -7.87 20.37 10.75
N GLY A 264 -6.98 20.05 9.80
CA GLY A 264 -5.54 19.95 10.06
C GLY A 264 -5.15 18.72 10.89
N GLN A 265 -6.02 17.72 10.99
CA GLN A 265 -5.68 16.44 11.62
C GLN A 265 -4.68 15.65 10.79
N VAL A 266 -4.75 15.77 9.48
CA VAL A 266 -3.80 15.21 8.53
C VAL A 266 -3.31 16.28 7.56
N ASP A 267 -2.11 16.09 7.04
CA ASP A 267 -1.46 16.99 6.09
C ASP A 267 -1.67 16.54 4.64
N LEU A 268 -1.90 15.25 4.43
CA LEU A 268 -2.09 14.60 3.15
C LEU A 268 -3.20 13.56 3.23
N VAL A 269 -3.98 13.45 2.18
CA VAL A 269 -4.94 12.35 1.99
C VAL A 269 -4.86 11.82 0.57
N GLU A 270 -5.19 10.56 0.39
CA GLU A 270 -5.23 9.90 -0.91
C GLU A 270 -6.62 9.36 -1.25
N ASN A 271 -6.85 9.15 -2.55
CA ASN A 271 -8.07 8.49 -3.06
C ASN A 271 -9.39 9.15 -2.62
N ILE A 272 -9.45 10.48 -2.63
CA ILE A 272 -10.73 11.18 -2.53
C ILE A 272 -11.45 11.04 -3.88
N THR A 273 -12.63 10.43 -3.87
CA THR A 273 -13.44 10.19 -5.08
C THR A 273 -14.74 11.01 -5.12
N ASN A 274 -15.03 11.76 -4.07
CA ASN A 274 -16.18 12.66 -4.04
C ASN A 274 -15.84 13.93 -4.82
N VAL A 275 -16.53 14.13 -5.95
CA VAL A 275 -16.30 15.26 -6.85
C VAL A 275 -16.48 16.61 -6.17
N ALA A 276 -17.45 16.74 -5.25
CA ALA A 276 -17.68 17.99 -4.54
C ALA A 276 -16.53 18.35 -3.60
N ASP A 277 -15.92 17.36 -2.92
CA ASP A 277 -14.76 17.58 -2.06
C ASP A 277 -13.53 17.93 -2.92
N ILE A 278 -13.31 17.23 -4.04
CA ILE A 278 -12.23 17.53 -4.98
C ILE A 278 -12.34 18.97 -5.48
N GLN A 279 -13.53 19.36 -5.96
CA GLN A 279 -13.77 20.71 -6.46
C GLN A 279 -13.55 21.78 -5.38
N LYS A 280 -14.01 21.52 -4.16
CA LYS A 280 -13.80 22.40 -3.01
C LYS A 280 -12.32 22.65 -2.74
N PHE A 281 -11.50 21.60 -2.78
CA PHE A 281 -10.05 21.72 -2.56
C PHE A 281 -9.35 22.40 -3.75
N GLN A 282 -9.81 22.13 -4.99
CA GLN A 282 -9.27 22.79 -6.18
C GLN A 282 -9.58 24.31 -6.21
N ASP A 283 -10.72 24.71 -5.66
CA ASP A 283 -11.15 26.12 -5.61
C ASP A 283 -10.48 26.91 -4.48
N SER A 284 -9.65 26.27 -3.63
CA SER A 284 -8.98 26.89 -2.50
C SER A 284 -7.47 26.98 -2.73
N ASP A 285 -6.88 28.12 -2.43
CA ASP A 285 -5.42 28.33 -2.47
C ASP A 285 -4.67 27.61 -1.33
N ASP A 286 -5.41 27.09 -0.33
CA ASP A 286 -4.81 26.42 0.85
C ASP A 286 -4.46 24.95 0.57
N TYR A 287 -4.89 24.38 -0.55
CA TYR A 287 -4.72 22.97 -0.88
C TYR A 287 -4.09 22.77 -2.26
N THR A 288 -3.32 21.71 -2.39
CA THR A 288 -2.87 21.20 -3.69
C THR A 288 -3.62 19.91 -4.00
N VAL A 289 -4.24 19.84 -5.17
CA VAL A 289 -4.95 18.63 -5.63
C VAL A 289 -4.20 18.07 -6.83
N ASP A 290 -3.70 16.87 -6.67
CA ASP A 290 -3.07 16.10 -7.75
C ASP A 290 -4.02 15.02 -8.25
N ILE A 291 -4.26 14.98 -9.56
CA ILE A 291 -5.13 14.01 -10.22
C ILE A 291 -4.31 13.28 -11.27
N ALA A 292 -3.84 12.09 -10.91
CA ALA A 292 -3.10 11.23 -11.83
C ALA A 292 -4.06 10.37 -12.66
N THR A 293 -3.79 10.25 -13.96
CA THR A 293 -4.47 9.29 -14.82
C THR A 293 -4.00 7.88 -14.48
N GLY A 294 -4.93 7.04 -14.04
CA GLY A 294 -4.64 5.64 -13.72
C GLY A 294 -4.95 4.70 -14.89
N VAL A 295 -4.35 3.53 -14.86
CA VAL A 295 -4.60 2.43 -15.81
C VAL A 295 -5.67 1.43 -15.32
N ARG A 296 -6.37 1.78 -14.23
CA ARG A 296 -7.39 0.91 -13.64
C ARG A 296 -8.68 0.95 -14.46
N CYS A 297 -9.06 -0.21 -15.04
CA CYS A 297 -10.34 -0.37 -15.73
C CYS A 297 -11.41 -0.94 -14.79
N GLY A 298 -12.55 -0.26 -14.73
CA GLY A 298 -13.77 -0.80 -14.13
C GLY A 298 -14.61 -1.47 -15.21
N PHE A 299 -15.06 -2.70 -14.98
CA PHE A 299 -15.91 -3.44 -15.92
C PHE A 299 -16.94 -4.30 -15.17
N SER A 300 -18.00 -4.67 -15.89
CA SER A 300 -19.05 -5.54 -15.36
C SER A 300 -18.98 -6.93 -15.96
N TRP A 301 -19.00 -7.95 -15.10
CA TRP A 301 -19.14 -9.34 -15.50
C TRP A 301 -20.61 -9.65 -15.77
N MET A 302 -20.90 -10.31 -16.88
CA MET A 302 -22.23 -10.78 -17.20
C MET A 302 -22.34 -12.28 -16.87
N ASN A 303 -23.36 -12.67 -16.10
CA ASN A 303 -23.65 -14.09 -15.86
C ASN A 303 -24.28 -14.71 -17.10
N PHE A 304 -23.61 -15.69 -17.71
CA PHE A 304 -24.07 -16.37 -18.92
C PHE A 304 -25.01 -17.56 -18.66
N ASP A 305 -25.19 -17.96 -17.41
CA ASP A 305 -26.02 -19.11 -17.05
C ASP A 305 -27.53 -18.80 -17.03
N GLY A 306 -27.93 -17.55 -17.26
CA GLY A 306 -29.32 -17.13 -17.24
C GLY A 306 -29.76 -16.47 -18.57
N VAL A 307 -30.61 -15.48 -18.44
CA VAL A 307 -31.11 -14.68 -19.60
C VAL A 307 -29.99 -14.03 -20.40
N LEU A 308 -28.88 -13.72 -19.75
CA LEU A 308 -27.68 -13.14 -20.38
C LEU A 308 -26.83 -14.18 -21.14
N GLY A 309 -27.21 -15.46 -21.15
CA GLY A 309 -26.71 -16.43 -22.11
C GLY A 309 -26.99 -16.06 -23.56
N ASN A 310 -28.05 -15.27 -23.81
CA ASN A 310 -28.37 -14.77 -25.12
C ASN A 310 -27.42 -13.62 -25.53
N LYS A 311 -26.59 -13.87 -26.57
CA LYS A 311 -25.61 -12.90 -27.08
C LYS A 311 -26.27 -11.59 -27.54
N THR A 312 -27.41 -11.65 -28.22
CA THR A 312 -28.11 -10.48 -28.74
C THR A 312 -28.58 -9.58 -27.59
N LEU A 313 -29.05 -10.19 -26.49
CA LEU A 313 -29.47 -9.42 -25.32
C LEU A 313 -28.28 -8.71 -24.65
N ARG A 314 -27.14 -9.38 -24.53
CA ARG A 314 -25.91 -8.74 -24.01
C ARG A 314 -25.48 -7.56 -24.87
N GLN A 315 -25.50 -7.73 -26.22
CA GLN A 315 -25.17 -6.64 -27.15
C GLN A 315 -26.16 -5.47 -27.03
N ALA A 316 -27.44 -5.76 -26.91
CA ALA A 316 -28.47 -4.73 -26.73
C ALA A 316 -28.27 -3.94 -25.43
N ILE A 317 -27.93 -4.59 -24.33
CA ILE A 317 -27.62 -3.93 -23.05
C ILE A 317 -26.40 -3.00 -23.21
N LEU A 318 -25.30 -3.50 -23.80
CA LEU A 318 -24.11 -2.68 -24.02
C LEU A 318 -24.37 -1.46 -24.90
N MET A 319 -25.19 -1.61 -25.93
CA MET A 319 -25.57 -0.50 -26.81
C MET A 319 -26.53 0.50 -26.15
N ALA A 320 -27.26 0.09 -25.12
CA ALA A 320 -28.20 0.95 -24.40
C ALA A 320 -27.52 1.81 -23.31
N ILE A 321 -26.27 1.51 -22.96
CA ILE A 321 -25.51 2.27 -21.94
C ILE A 321 -24.87 3.49 -22.60
N ASP A 322 -25.25 4.67 -22.15
CA ASP A 322 -24.60 5.92 -22.52
C ASP A 322 -23.42 6.18 -21.56
N TYR A 323 -22.24 5.68 -21.94
CA TYR A 323 -21.04 5.79 -21.14
C TYR A 323 -20.57 7.24 -20.96
N ASP A 324 -20.74 8.08 -21.98
CA ASP A 324 -20.35 9.48 -21.92
C ASP A 324 -21.22 10.25 -20.90
N THR A 325 -22.52 10.03 -20.91
CA THR A 325 -23.42 10.62 -19.91
C THR A 325 -23.08 10.14 -18.49
N ILE A 326 -22.73 8.87 -18.31
CA ILE A 326 -22.32 8.33 -17.00
C ILE A 326 -21.03 8.98 -16.54
N CYS A 327 -19.97 8.96 -17.35
CA CYS A 327 -18.66 9.51 -17.00
C CYS A 327 -18.70 11.01 -16.71
N ASN A 328 -19.52 11.76 -17.43
CA ASN A 328 -19.70 13.21 -17.26
C ASN A 328 -20.82 13.58 -16.26
N SER A 329 -21.41 12.60 -15.58
CA SER A 329 -22.42 12.87 -14.56
C SER A 329 -21.86 13.71 -13.41
N LYS A 330 -22.70 14.43 -12.68
CA LYS A 330 -22.27 15.20 -11.49
C LYS A 330 -21.64 14.34 -10.40
N THR A 331 -21.94 13.06 -10.36
CA THR A 331 -21.39 12.11 -9.38
C THR A 331 -19.96 11.68 -9.72
N ILE A 332 -19.66 11.55 -11.02
CA ILE A 332 -18.36 11.09 -11.52
C ILE A 332 -17.47 12.26 -11.95
N GLY A 333 -18.08 13.37 -12.40
CA GLY A 333 -17.40 14.63 -12.67
C GLY A 333 -16.29 14.58 -13.70
N GLY A 334 -16.31 13.61 -14.62
CA GLY A 334 -15.26 13.45 -15.62
C GLY A 334 -13.96 12.81 -15.08
N LEU A 335 -13.96 12.26 -13.86
CA LEU A 335 -12.81 11.55 -13.30
C LEU A 335 -12.53 10.20 -13.98
N TYR A 336 -13.47 9.72 -14.80
CA TYR A 336 -13.35 8.48 -15.57
C TYR A 336 -13.65 8.75 -17.04
N THR A 337 -12.97 7.99 -17.90
CA THR A 337 -13.23 7.98 -19.34
C THR A 337 -13.91 6.68 -19.76
N PRO A 338 -14.78 6.69 -20.79
CA PRO A 338 -15.34 5.47 -21.34
C PRO A 338 -14.25 4.51 -21.82
N GLY A 339 -14.30 3.25 -21.35
CA GLY A 339 -13.39 2.20 -21.78
C GLY A 339 -14.10 1.27 -22.77
N PHE A 340 -13.41 0.90 -23.85
CA PHE A 340 -13.91 -0.03 -24.87
C PHE A 340 -13.21 -1.40 -24.83
N SER A 341 -12.27 -1.55 -23.93
CA SER A 341 -11.49 -2.76 -23.69
C SER A 341 -11.25 -2.94 -22.20
N VAL A 342 -10.95 -4.18 -21.76
CA VAL A 342 -10.45 -4.46 -20.40
C VAL A 342 -8.97 -4.07 -20.24
N LEU A 343 -8.31 -3.78 -21.35
CA LEU A 343 -6.97 -3.22 -21.36
C LEU A 343 -7.05 -1.70 -21.53
N PRO A 344 -6.28 -0.94 -20.77
CA PRO A 344 -6.23 0.51 -20.85
C PRO A 344 -5.72 1.01 -22.21
#